data_724cfffa96d1b0d6d9f9d002e036ca7c
#
_entry.id   724cfffa96d1b0d6d9f9d002e036ca7c
#
_cell.length_a   1.000
_cell.length_b   1.000
_cell.length_c   1.000
_cell.angle_alpha   90.00
_cell.angle_beta   90.00
_cell.angle_gamma   90.00
#
_symmetry.space_group_name_H-M   'P 1'
#
loop_
_entity.id
_entity.type
_entity.pdbx_description
1 polymer ?
#
loop_
_entity_poly.entity_id
_entity_poly.type
_entity_poly.pdbx_seq_one_letter_code
_entity_poly.pdbx_strand_id
1 'polypeptide(L)'
;MKIRHHLGSRLDVLETVEYYEQIGEAGLAAEFFAEVVKYIDQIADRPMSFRVHLKKYRRANLSRFPYNILFRIVDDKTIRILAVRHNHRDPNYGTDRT
;
A
#
# COMPACT_ATOMS: atom_id res chain seq x y z
N MET A 1 -10.60 6.86 9.82
CA MET A 1 -11.51 6.39 8.77
C MET A 1 -11.43 4.87 8.66
N LYS A 2 -12.48 4.26 8.16
CA LYS A 2 -12.53 2.81 7.99
C LYS A 2 -11.69 2.38 6.79
N ILE A 3 -10.90 1.33 6.97
CA ILE A 3 -10.06 0.79 5.90
C ILE A 3 -10.72 -0.47 5.34
N ARG A 4 -10.85 -0.52 4.01
CA ARG A 4 -11.25 -1.72 3.29
C ARG A 4 -10.15 -2.09 2.31
N HIS A 5 -9.74 -3.35 2.34
CA HIS A 5 -8.68 -3.84 1.48
C HIS A 5 -9.26 -4.53 0.26
N HIS A 6 -8.80 -4.13 -0.92
CA HIS A 6 -9.04 -4.94 -2.11
C HIS A 6 -8.24 -6.24 -1.98
N LEU A 7 -8.82 -7.35 -2.42
CA LEU A 7 -8.11 -8.65 -2.35
C LEU A 7 -6.74 -8.58 -3.04
N GLY A 8 -6.66 -7.90 -4.17
CA GLY A 8 -5.40 -7.73 -4.89
C GLY A 8 -4.31 -7.08 -4.07
N SER A 9 -4.66 -6.12 -3.19
CA SER A 9 -3.66 -5.49 -2.33
C SER A 9 -3.11 -6.46 -1.30
N ARG A 10 -3.94 -7.35 -0.80
CA ARG A 10 -3.49 -8.40 0.15
C ARG A 10 -2.56 -9.39 -0.53
N LEU A 11 -2.87 -9.76 -1.76
CA LEU A 11 -2.00 -10.64 -2.55
C LEU A 11 -0.68 -9.97 -2.88
N ASP A 12 -0.69 -8.67 -3.19
CA ASP A 12 0.53 -7.89 -3.40
C ASP A 12 1.46 -7.96 -2.19
N VAL A 13 0.90 -7.80 -0.99
CA VAL A 13 1.69 -7.86 0.26
C VAL A 13 2.25 -9.27 0.46
N LEU A 14 1.42 -10.28 0.23
CA LEU A 14 1.83 -11.68 0.41
C LEU A 14 3.00 -12.05 -0.51
N GLU A 15 2.91 -11.68 -1.78
CA GLU A 15 3.97 -11.92 -2.76
C GLU A 15 5.27 -11.21 -2.36
N THR A 16 5.16 -9.99 -1.86
CA THR A 16 6.34 -9.22 -1.45
C THR A 16 6.97 -9.80 -0.19
N VAL A 17 6.16 -10.23 0.78
CA VAL A 17 6.65 -10.92 1.98
C VAL A 17 7.41 -12.18 1.58
N GLU A 18 6.83 -12.99 0.69
CA GLU A 18 7.50 -14.21 0.19
C GLU A 18 8.83 -13.89 -0.49
N TYR A 19 8.86 -12.83 -1.30
CA TYR A 19 10.08 -12.40 -1.95
C TYR A 19 11.18 -12.09 -0.92
N TYR A 20 10.85 -11.31 0.13
CA TYR A 20 11.84 -10.96 1.15
C TYR A 20 12.25 -12.15 2.01
N GLU A 21 11.36 -13.11 2.21
CA GLU A 21 11.72 -14.36 2.88
C GLU A 21 12.72 -15.17 2.05
N GLN A 22 12.54 -15.21 0.74
CA GLN A 22 13.39 -15.98 -0.16
C GLN A 22 14.81 -15.41 -0.30
N ILE A 23 14.98 -14.10 -0.22
CA ILE A 23 16.34 -13.53 -0.28
C ILE A 23 17.12 -13.75 1.01
N GLY A 24 16.47 -14.35 2.04
CA GLY A 24 17.18 -14.96 3.17
C GLY A 24 17.73 -14.01 4.21
N GLU A 25 17.44 -12.74 4.15
CA GLU A 25 17.91 -11.80 5.16
C GLU A 25 16.95 -11.80 6.34
N ALA A 26 17.47 -12.14 7.52
CA ALA A 26 16.65 -12.31 8.72
C ALA A 26 15.88 -11.04 9.09
N GLY A 27 14.56 -11.19 9.28
CA GLY A 27 13.70 -10.11 9.72
C GLY A 27 13.22 -9.16 8.64
N LEU A 28 13.72 -9.25 7.43
CA LEU A 28 13.40 -8.28 6.37
C LEU A 28 11.92 -8.32 5.98
N ALA A 29 11.36 -9.53 5.85
CA ALA A 29 9.94 -9.70 5.52
C ALA A 29 9.05 -9.13 6.62
N ALA A 30 9.40 -9.37 7.88
CA ALA A 30 8.65 -8.85 9.03
C ALA A 30 8.73 -7.31 9.09
N GLU A 31 9.89 -6.75 8.80
CA GLU A 31 10.07 -5.29 8.75
C GLU A 31 9.23 -4.65 7.64
N PHE A 32 9.18 -5.29 6.48
CA PHE A 32 8.34 -4.82 5.38
C PHE A 32 6.87 -4.80 5.78
N PHE A 33 6.39 -5.92 6.32
CA PHE A 33 5.01 -6.03 6.75
C PHE A 33 4.65 -4.98 7.81
N ALA A 34 5.53 -4.80 8.79
CA ALA A 34 5.32 -3.81 9.86
C ALA A 34 5.23 -2.38 9.29
N GLU A 35 6.04 -2.06 8.29
CA GLU A 35 6.00 -0.74 7.67
C GLU A 35 4.71 -0.53 6.88
N VAL A 36 4.22 -1.56 6.17
CA VAL A 36 2.92 -1.50 5.49
C VAL A 36 1.82 -1.20 6.50
N VAL A 37 1.78 -1.91 7.61
CA VAL A 37 0.76 -1.70 8.66
C VAL A 37 0.85 -0.27 9.23
N LYS A 38 2.06 0.19 9.50
CA LYS A 38 2.30 1.56 10.00
C LYS A 38 1.71 2.61 9.06
N TYR A 39 1.96 2.48 7.76
CA TYR A 39 1.46 3.46 6.79
C TYR A 39 -0.04 3.35 6.57
N ILE A 40 -0.61 2.14 6.65
CA ILE A 40 -2.07 1.98 6.61
C ILE A 40 -2.72 2.71 7.78
N ASP A 41 -2.14 2.62 8.97
CA ASP A 41 -2.64 3.36 10.14
C ASP A 41 -2.57 4.87 9.92
N GLN A 42 -1.49 5.37 9.32
CA GLN A 42 -1.36 6.80 8.99
C GLN A 42 -2.38 7.22 7.94
N ILE A 43 -2.63 6.37 6.93
CA ILE A 43 -3.64 6.63 5.91
C ILE A 43 -5.03 6.73 6.56
N ALA A 44 -5.35 5.84 7.48
CA ALA A 44 -6.63 5.87 8.19
C ALA A 44 -6.81 7.14 9.00
N ASP A 45 -5.72 7.62 9.61
CA ASP A 45 -5.73 8.82 10.45
C ASP A 45 -5.76 10.12 9.64
N ARG A 46 -4.93 10.21 8.60
CA ARG A 46 -4.76 11.45 7.83
C ARG A 46 -4.63 11.19 6.33
N PRO A 47 -5.70 10.70 5.68
CA PRO A 47 -5.61 10.33 4.26
C PRO A 47 -5.30 11.49 3.34
N MET A 48 -5.74 12.71 3.71
CA MET A 48 -5.52 13.90 2.87
C MET A 48 -4.09 14.41 2.91
N SER A 49 -3.25 13.91 3.83
CA SER A 49 -1.85 14.31 3.92
C SER A 49 -0.98 13.63 2.85
N PHE A 50 -1.51 12.62 2.16
CA PHE A 50 -0.77 11.90 1.13
C PHE A 50 -1.05 12.50 -0.25
N ARG A 51 -0.02 12.48 -1.12
CA ARG A 51 -0.09 13.11 -2.43
C ARG A 51 -1.09 12.43 -3.36
N VAL A 52 -1.75 13.24 -4.16
CA VAL A 52 -2.65 12.76 -5.21
C VAL A 52 -1.83 12.06 -6.31
N HIS A 53 -2.34 10.96 -6.80
CA HIS A 53 -1.77 10.18 -7.89
C HIS A 53 -2.89 9.86 -8.88
N LEU A 54 -2.75 10.29 -10.12
CA LEU A 54 -3.75 10.06 -11.17
C LEU A 54 -5.17 10.47 -10.73
N LYS A 55 -5.32 11.73 -10.38
CA LYS A 55 -6.60 12.40 -10.05
C LYS A 55 -7.24 11.92 -8.75
N LYS A 56 -7.93 10.79 -8.76
CA LYS A 56 -8.73 10.33 -7.62
C LYS A 56 -8.02 9.37 -6.67
N TYR A 57 -6.81 8.99 -7.01
CA TYR A 57 -6.01 8.08 -6.18
C TYR A 57 -5.03 8.87 -5.33
N ARG A 58 -4.59 8.26 -4.24
CA ARG A 58 -3.49 8.79 -3.44
C ARG A 58 -2.47 7.70 -3.22
N ARG A 59 -1.26 8.11 -2.91
CA ARG A 59 -0.12 7.23 -2.85
C ARG A 59 0.69 7.52 -1.60
N ALA A 60 0.96 6.48 -0.79
CA ALA A 60 1.82 6.54 0.38
C ALA A 60 3.10 5.79 0.08
N ASN A 61 4.22 6.49 -0.02
CA ASN A 61 5.52 5.87 -0.23
C ASN A 61 6.07 5.34 1.09
N LEU A 62 6.52 4.09 1.11
CA LEU A 62 7.23 3.55 2.26
C LEU A 62 8.59 4.24 2.35
N SER A 63 9.14 4.36 3.55
CA SER A 63 10.42 5.04 3.75
C SER A 63 11.62 4.12 3.60
N ARG A 64 11.51 2.86 4.05
CA ARG A 64 12.63 1.91 4.06
C ARG A 64 12.61 0.90 2.92
N PHE A 65 11.50 0.80 2.22
CA PHE A 65 11.32 -0.16 1.13
C PHE A 65 10.87 0.58 -0.11
N PRO A 66 11.30 0.16 -1.31
CA PRO A 66 10.94 0.83 -2.56
C PRO A 66 9.55 0.46 -3.02
N TYR A 67 8.57 0.59 -2.13
CA TYR A 67 7.17 0.27 -2.39
C TYR A 67 6.27 1.43 -2.00
N ASN A 68 5.07 1.44 -2.54
CA ASN A 68 4.05 2.41 -2.18
C ASN A 68 2.70 1.74 -2.07
N ILE A 69 1.82 2.38 -1.31
CA ILE A 69 0.45 1.95 -1.12
C ILE A 69 -0.44 2.87 -1.93
N LEU A 70 -1.19 2.31 -2.87
CA LEU A 70 -2.17 3.03 -3.65
C LEU A 70 -3.53 2.90 -2.97
N PHE A 71 -4.18 4.03 -2.73
CA PHE A 71 -5.49 4.01 -2.09
C PHE A 71 -6.40 5.08 -2.68
N ARG A 72 -7.68 4.96 -2.34
CA ARG A 72 -8.70 5.91 -2.76
C ARG A 72 -9.60 6.22 -1.57
N ILE A 73 -9.94 7.50 -1.41
CA ILE A 73 -10.95 7.92 -0.45
C ILE A 73 -12.30 7.71 -1.12
N VAL A 74 -13.09 6.76 -0.61
CA VAL A 74 -14.36 6.37 -1.21
C VAL A 74 -15.45 7.36 -0.84
N ASP A 75 -15.50 7.71 0.45
CA ASP A 75 -16.44 8.68 1.00
C ASP A 75 -15.83 9.29 2.27
N ASP A 76 -16.61 10.05 3.03
CA ASP A 76 -16.13 10.73 4.23
C ASP A 76 -15.77 9.78 5.39
N LYS A 77 -16.03 8.49 5.25
CA LYS A 77 -15.81 7.48 6.32
C LYS A 77 -14.93 6.32 5.89
N THR A 78 -14.70 6.13 4.60
CA THR A 78 -14.12 4.89 4.07
C THR A 78 -12.98 5.15 3.12
N ILE A 79 -11.91 4.39 3.31
CA ILE A 79 -10.74 4.35 2.43
C ILE A 79 -10.61 2.94 1.87
N ARG A 80 -10.34 2.85 0.57
CA ARG A 80 -10.09 1.59 -0.11
C ARG A 80 -8.61 1.47 -0.42
N ILE A 81 -7.95 0.46 0.14
CA ILE A 81 -6.57 0.13 -0.23
C ILE A 81 -6.62 -0.72 -1.49
N LEU A 82 -6.00 -0.25 -2.57
CA LEU A 82 -6.10 -0.87 -3.89
C LEU A 82 -4.90 -1.73 -4.24
N ALA A 83 -3.69 -1.29 -3.90
CA ALA A 83 -2.48 -2.00 -4.27
C ALA A 83 -1.33 -1.66 -3.32
N VAL A 84 -0.42 -2.61 -3.15
CA VAL A 84 0.90 -2.38 -2.58
C VAL A 84 1.89 -2.80 -3.64
N ARG A 85 2.66 -1.85 -4.18
CA ARG A 85 3.41 -2.07 -5.40
C ARG A 85 4.81 -1.45 -5.34
N HIS A 86 5.73 -2.05 -6.10
CA HIS A 86 7.08 -1.50 -6.24
C HIS A 86 7.02 -0.13 -6.91
N ASN A 87 7.90 0.79 -6.51
CA ASN A 87 7.91 2.16 -7.03
C ASN A 87 8.16 2.23 -8.54
N HIS A 88 8.78 1.22 -9.12
CA HIS A 88 9.05 1.14 -10.54
C HIS A 88 8.00 0.36 -11.33
N ARG A 89 6.94 -0.08 -10.66
CA ARG A 89 5.81 -0.70 -11.33
C ARG A 89 5.08 0.32 -12.18
N ASP A 90 4.40 -0.14 -13.25
CA ASP A 90 3.54 0.70 -14.06
C ASP A 90 2.67 1.59 -13.15
N PRO A 91 2.67 2.91 -13.35
CA PRO A 91 1.87 3.82 -12.51
C PRO A 91 0.38 3.48 -12.48
N ASN A 92 -0.12 2.79 -13.51
CA ASN A 92 -1.52 2.37 -13.58
C ASN A 92 -1.82 1.06 -12.87
N TYR A 93 -0.79 0.36 -12.36
CA TYR A 93 -1.02 -0.91 -11.67
C TYR A 93 -1.94 -0.71 -10.47
N GLY A 94 -3.03 -1.45 -10.46
CA GLY A 94 -4.01 -1.42 -9.38
C GLY A 94 -5.11 -0.37 -9.54
N THR A 95 -5.01 0.53 -10.51
CA THR A 95 -6.02 1.59 -10.68
C THR A 95 -7.35 1.07 -11.23
N ASP A 96 -7.37 -0.12 -11.83
CA ASP A 96 -8.59 -0.78 -12.28
C ASP A 96 -9.31 -1.55 -11.17
N ARG A 97 -8.69 -1.64 -10.01
CA ARG A 97 -9.28 -2.30 -8.85
C ARG A 97 -10.31 -1.39 -8.19
N THR A 98 -11.39 -1.96 -7.76
CA THR A 98 -12.45 -1.25 -7.06
C THR A 98 -12.78 -1.94 -5.75
#